data_1894140d4866efc82ec719eaa8046073
#
_entry.id   1894140d4866efc82ec719eaa8046073
#
_cell.length_a   1.000
_cell.length_b   1.000
_cell.length_c   1.000
_cell.angle_alpha   90.00
_cell.angle_beta   90.00
_cell.angle_gamma   90.00
#
_symmetry.space_group_name_H-M   'P 1'
#
loop_
_entity.id
_entity.type
_entity.pdbx_description
1 polymer ?
#
loop_
_entity_poly.entity_id
_entity_poly.type
_entity_poly.pdbx_seq_one_letter_code
_entity_poly.pdbx_strand_id
1 'polypeptide(L)'
;YGGVLCIETGGPTPGLGCAGRGIITTFSLLEDLKLFEKYKPDVVLYDVLGDVVCGGFAAPIREGYASKVLIVTSGEKMALYAANNINSGIVMNRRIVEGEEEKVRAFAESAGLDIVADIPRSDDIIRCEDKGMTVIEGEPDCQAAKCFLKLAQTLIQEDDDD
;
A
#
# COMPACT_ATOMS: atom_id res chain seq x y z
N TYR A 1 -15.07 7.26 7.06
CA TYR A 1 -14.92 8.45 6.23
C TYR A 1 -15.19 8.13 4.77
N GLY A 2 -15.85 9.04 4.04
CA GLY A 2 -16.05 8.94 2.59
C GLY A 2 -16.79 7.70 2.07
N GLY A 3 -17.48 6.94 2.93
CA GLY A 3 -18.16 5.71 2.54
C GLY A 3 -17.25 4.51 2.29
N VAL A 4 -15.97 4.60 2.67
CA VAL A 4 -15.01 3.50 2.52
C VAL A 4 -15.41 2.33 3.41
N LEU A 5 -15.51 1.15 2.81
CA LEU A 5 -15.74 -0.11 3.50
C LEU A 5 -14.40 -0.70 3.93
N CYS A 6 -14.23 -0.93 5.22
CA CYS A 6 -13.00 -1.53 5.76
C CYS A 6 -13.27 -2.95 6.23
N ILE A 7 -12.35 -3.86 5.91
CA ILE A 7 -12.36 -5.25 6.38
C ILE A 7 -11.00 -5.52 7.00
N GLU A 8 -10.99 -5.98 8.25
CA GLU A 8 -9.78 -6.39 8.93
C GLU A 8 -9.78 -7.92 9.08
N THR A 9 -8.66 -8.52 8.76
CA THR A 9 -8.47 -9.97 8.93
C THR A 9 -7.29 -10.21 9.86
N GLY A 10 -7.57 -10.84 10.99
CA GLY A 10 -6.55 -11.17 11.97
C GLY A 10 -5.55 -12.20 11.45
N GLY A 11 -4.30 -12.06 11.88
CA GLY A 11 -3.29 -13.09 11.69
C GLY A 11 -3.54 -14.34 12.54
N PRO A 12 -2.81 -15.43 12.31
CA PRO A 12 -2.89 -16.62 13.13
C PRO A 12 -2.47 -16.31 14.57
N THR A 13 -2.94 -17.13 15.51
CA THR A 13 -2.47 -17.05 16.90
C THR A 13 -0.94 -17.10 16.92
N PRO A 14 -0.25 -16.24 17.68
CA PRO A 14 1.20 -16.22 17.77
C PRO A 14 1.78 -17.62 18.00
N GLY A 15 2.74 -18.03 17.17
CA GLY A 15 3.36 -19.35 17.21
C GLY A 15 2.61 -20.48 16.50
N LEU A 16 1.44 -20.24 15.92
CA LEU A 16 0.61 -21.25 15.26
C LEU A 16 0.37 -20.92 13.77
N GLY A 17 1.41 -20.85 12.97
CA GLY A 17 1.26 -20.80 11.53
C GLY A 17 1.77 -19.53 10.85
N CYS A 18 1.62 -19.48 9.52
CA CYS A 18 2.07 -18.39 8.68
C CYS A 18 0.91 -17.42 8.38
N ALA A 19 1.15 -16.12 8.50
CA ALA A 19 0.18 -15.06 8.16
C ALA A 19 -0.35 -15.18 6.71
N GLY A 20 0.47 -15.70 5.79
CA GLY A 20 0.06 -15.95 4.40
C GLY A 20 -1.12 -16.91 4.24
N ARG A 21 -1.31 -17.85 5.16
CA ARG A 21 -2.52 -18.71 5.18
C ARG A 21 -3.77 -17.93 5.53
N GLY A 22 -3.65 -16.96 6.43
CA GLY A 22 -4.75 -16.07 6.80
C GLY A 22 -5.26 -15.29 5.60
N ILE A 23 -4.36 -14.79 4.75
CA ILE A 23 -4.71 -14.04 3.54
C ILE A 23 -5.53 -14.92 2.57
N ILE A 24 -5.08 -16.14 2.28
CA ILE A 24 -5.81 -17.06 1.40
C ILE A 24 -7.22 -17.37 1.96
N THR A 25 -7.31 -17.65 3.26
CA THR A 25 -8.61 -17.89 3.91
C THR A 25 -9.52 -16.66 3.82
N THR A 26 -8.95 -15.46 3.93
CA THR A 26 -9.69 -14.20 3.77
C THR A 26 -10.30 -14.09 2.38
N PHE A 27 -9.52 -14.32 1.32
CA PHE A 27 -10.05 -14.27 -0.04
C PHE A 27 -11.18 -15.26 -0.26
N SER A 28 -11.01 -16.51 0.17
CA SER A 28 -12.09 -17.51 0.10
C SER A 28 -13.34 -17.03 0.83
N LEU A 29 -13.21 -16.41 1.99
CA LEU A 29 -14.35 -15.89 2.74
C LEU A 29 -15.03 -14.70 2.02
N LEU A 30 -14.25 -13.79 1.40
CA LEU A 30 -14.79 -12.68 0.63
C LEU A 30 -15.61 -13.17 -0.57
N GLU A 31 -15.14 -14.24 -1.24
CA GLU A 31 -15.86 -14.90 -2.34
C GLU A 31 -17.12 -15.61 -1.86
N ASP A 32 -17.01 -16.43 -0.81
CA ASP A 32 -18.16 -17.17 -0.24
C ASP A 32 -19.29 -16.22 0.19
N LEU A 33 -18.94 -15.07 0.75
CA LEU A 33 -19.87 -14.02 1.16
C LEU A 33 -20.31 -13.12 0.00
N LYS A 34 -19.75 -13.30 -1.20
CA LYS A 34 -20.03 -12.50 -2.41
C LYS A 34 -19.93 -11.00 -2.17
N LEU A 35 -18.91 -10.57 -1.43
CA LEU A 35 -18.79 -9.18 -0.99
C LEU A 35 -18.55 -8.23 -2.15
N PHE A 36 -17.76 -8.63 -3.16
CA PHE A 36 -17.52 -7.83 -4.34
C PHE A 36 -18.79 -7.63 -5.19
N GLU A 37 -19.60 -8.68 -5.35
CA GLU A 37 -20.88 -8.60 -6.06
C GLU A 37 -21.89 -7.72 -5.30
N LYS A 38 -21.89 -7.82 -3.97
CA LYS A 38 -22.83 -7.12 -3.09
C LYS A 38 -22.54 -5.63 -2.99
N TYR A 39 -21.29 -5.26 -2.81
CA TYR A 39 -20.90 -3.87 -2.55
C TYR A 39 -20.38 -3.14 -3.81
N LYS A 40 -19.96 -3.87 -4.84
CA LYS A 40 -19.47 -3.35 -6.12
C LYS A 40 -18.50 -2.18 -5.94
N PRO A 41 -17.38 -2.39 -5.23
CA PRO A 41 -16.40 -1.32 -5.01
C PRO A 41 -15.76 -0.91 -6.34
N ASP A 42 -15.57 0.39 -6.53
CA ASP A 42 -14.83 0.92 -7.70
C ASP A 42 -13.33 0.63 -7.58
N VAL A 43 -12.81 0.64 -6.35
CA VAL A 43 -11.39 0.37 -6.05
C VAL A 43 -11.30 -0.54 -4.82
N VAL A 44 -10.40 -1.51 -4.85
CA VAL A 44 -10.07 -2.38 -3.72
C VAL A 44 -8.61 -2.24 -3.37
N LEU A 45 -8.31 -1.86 -2.14
CA LEU A 45 -6.95 -1.77 -1.61
C LEU A 45 -6.68 -2.94 -0.67
N TYR A 46 -5.64 -3.71 -0.96
CA TYR A 46 -5.13 -4.77 -0.11
C TYR A 46 -3.91 -4.26 0.65
N ASP A 47 -4.11 -3.86 1.90
CA ASP A 47 -3.01 -3.47 2.80
C ASP A 47 -2.38 -4.73 3.40
N VAL A 48 -1.29 -5.18 2.79
CA VAL A 48 -0.57 -6.38 3.20
C VAL A 48 0.72 -6.04 3.93
N LEU A 49 1.12 -6.91 4.85
CA LEU A 49 2.39 -6.75 5.56
C LEU A 49 3.57 -6.69 4.59
N GLY A 50 4.42 -5.69 4.74
CA GLY A 50 5.62 -5.49 3.90
C GLY A 50 6.74 -6.52 4.15
N ASP A 51 6.62 -7.36 5.18
CA ASP A 51 7.58 -8.43 5.47
C ASP A 51 7.29 -9.65 4.59
N VAL A 52 7.88 -9.67 3.40
CA VAL A 52 7.62 -10.63 2.30
C VAL A 52 8.27 -12.00 2.56
N VAL A 53 8.25 -12.49 3.79
CA VAL A 53 8.86 -13.77 4.17
C VAL A 53 8.02 -14.99 3.74
N CYS A 54 6.72 -14.80 3.47
CA CYS A 54 5.80 -15.87 3.13
C CYS A 54 5.16 -15.66 1.76
N GLY A 55 5.21 -16.68 0.89
CA GLY A 55 4.56 -16.65 -0.43
C GLY A 55 3.06 -16.38 -0.44
N GLY A 56 2.39 -16.40 0.72
CA GLY A 56 0.98 -16.03 0.88
C GLY A 56 0.71 -14.53 0.64
N PHE A 57 1.70 -13.65 0.82
CA PHE A 57 1.55 -12.23 0.54
C PHE A 57 1.47 -11.90 -0.95
N ALA A 58 1.97 -12.80 -1.81
CA ALA A 58 1.82 -12.69 -3.25
C ALA A 58 0.49 -13.28 -3.76
N ALA A 59 -0.35 -13.86 -2.89
CA ALA A 59 -1.62 -14.46 -3.28
C ALA A 59 -2.54 -13.48 -4.02
N PRO A 60 -2.74 -12.23 -3.58
CA PRO A 60 -3.61 -11.29 -4.30
C PRO A 60 -3.22 -11.09 -5.76
N ILE A 61 -1.92 -11.07 -6.05
CA ILE A 61 -1.39 -10.91 -7.42
C ILE A 61 -1.54 -12.22 -8.19
N ARG A 62 -1.10 -13.32 -7.60
CA ARG A 62 -1.05 -14.63 -8.24
C ARG A 62 -2.45 -15.18 -8.55
N GLU A 63 -3.41 -14.91 -7.71
CA GLU A 63 -4.81 -15.34 -7.87
C GLU A 63 -5.65 -14.34 -8.70
N GLY A 64 -5.04 -13.23 -9.16
CA GLY A 64 -5.69 -12.24 -10.02
C GLY A 64 -6.62 -11.25 -9.30
N TYR A 65 -6.53 -11.14 -7.97
CA TYR A 65 -7.31 -10.15 -7.19
C TYR A 65 -6.72 -8.74 -7.26
N ALA A 66 -5.43 -8.60 -7.55
CA ALA A 66 -4.75 -7.33 -7.66
C ALA A 66 -4.14 -7.15 -9.06
N SER A 67 -4.50 -6.08 -9.73
CA SER A 67 -3.95 -5.66 -11.03
C SER A 67 -2.66 -4.86 -10.88
N LYS A 68 -2.54 -4.10 -9.79
CA LYS A 68 -1.39 -3.23 -9.50
C LYS A 68 -0.83 -3.52 -8.12
N VAL A 69 0.49 -3.38 -7.98
CA VAL A 69 1.19 -3.49 -6.71
C VAL A 69 1.99 -2.22 -6.47
N LEU A 70 1.85 -1.65 -5.28
CA LEU A 70 2.63 -0.50 -4.85
C LEU A 70 3.51 -0.89 -3.68
N ILE A 71 4.79 -0.59 -3.79
CA ILE A 71 5.75 -0.80 -2.72
C ILE A 71 5.94 0.51 -1.98
N VAL A 72 5.41 0.59 -0.76
CA VAL A 72 5.67 1.73 0.12
C VAL A 72 6.99 1.49 0.83
N THR A 73 7.99 2.33 0.54
CA THR A 73 9.33 2.18 1.09
C THR A 73 9.93 3.52 1.54
N SER A 74 10.99 3.44 2.33
CA SER A 74 11.83 4.55 2.75
C SER A 74 13.28 4.27 2.36
N GLY A 75 14.19 5.21 2.61
CA GLY A 75 15.62 5.03 2.37
C GLY A 75 16.34 4.08 3.33
N GLU A 76 15.61 3.37 4.20
CA GLU A 76 16.17 2.38 5.11
C GLU A 76 16.51 1.10 4.36
N LYS A 77 17.68 0.51 4.67
CA LYS A 77 18.19 -0.69 3.96
C LYS A 77 17.22 -1.88 3.99
N MET A 78 16.53 -2.09 5.12
CA MET A 78 15.57 -3.19 5.26
C MET A 78 14.32 -2.99 4.41
N ALA A 79 13.84 -1.74 4.30
CA ALA A 79 12.70 -1.41 3.45
C ALA A 79 13.02 -1.65 1.97
N LEU A 80 14.21 -1.24 1.51
CA LEU A 80 14.67 -1.48 0.13
C LEU A 80 14.89 -2.98 -0.16
N TYR A 81 15.40 -3.73 0.82
CA TYR A 81 15.57 -5.18 0.67
C TYR A 81 14.23 -5.91 0.50
N ALA A 82 13.21 -5.54 1.27
CA ALA A 82 11.88 -6.11 1.13
C ALA A 82 11.26 -5.77 -0.24
N ALA A 83 11.47 -4.55 -0.73
CA ALA A 83 10.99 -4.08 -2.02
C ALA A 83 11.59 -4.83 -3.22
N ASN A 84 12.82 -5.34 -3.12
CA ASN A 84 13.53 -6.01 -4.22
C ASN A 84 12.86 -7.29 -4.75
N ASN A 85 11.86 -7.81 -4.03
CA ASN A 85 11.18 -9.06 -4.40
C ASN A 85 9.86 -8.85 -5.15
N ILE A 86 9.47 -7.61 -5.42
CA ILE A 86 8.17 -7.27 -6.01
C ILE A 86 8.37 -6.35 -7.21
N ASN A 87 7.79 -6.68 -8.35
CA ASN A 87 7.95 -5.92 -9.59
C ASN A 87 6.74 -4.99 -9.79
N SER A 88 6.85 -3.70 -9.37
CA SER A 88 5.73 -2.75 -9.41
C SER A 88 6.17 -1.31 -9.11
N GLY A 89 5.24 -0.37 -8.99
CA GLY A 89 5.54 1.03 -8.67
C GLY A 89 5.99 1.25 -7.22
N ILE A 90 6.85 2.24 -7.02
CA ILE A 90 7.35 2.63 -5.70
C ILE A 90 6.62 3.88 -5.20
N VAL A 91 6.13 3.82 -3.97
CA VAL A 91 5.71 4.99 -3.20
C VAL A 91 6.80 5.27 -2.16
N MET A 92 7.55 6.34 -2.35
CA MET A 92 8.55 6.76 -1.37
C MET A 92 7.87 7.49 -0.21
N ASN A 93 7.92 6.89 0.97
CA ASN A 93 7.41 7.48 2.22
C ASN A 93 8.59 7.99 3.05
N ARG A 94 8.82 9.29 3.00
CA ARG A 94 10.04 9.90 3.59
C ARG A 94 10.07 9.84 5.10
N ARG A 95 11.23 9.40 5.65
CA ARG A 95 11.51 9.36 7.09
C ARG A 95 12.63 10.28 7.54
N ILE A 96 13.18 11.09 6.63
CA ILE A 96 14.34 11.97 6.89
C ILE A 96 15.60 11.14 7.25
N VAL A 97 15.87 10.10 6.47
CA VAL A 97 17.10 9.33 6.55
C VAL A 97 18.16 9.96 5.63
N GLU A 98 19.40 10.05 6.07
CA GLU A 98 20.49 10.61 5.27
C GLU A 98 20.65 9.87 3.92
N GLY A 99 20.65 10.62 2.82
CA GLY A 99 20.72 10.08 1.45
C GLY A 99 19.50 9.24 1.06
N GLU A 100 18.35 9.47 1.67
CA GLU A 100 17.11 8.69 1.43
C GLU A 100 16.70 8.72 -0.02
N GLU A 101 16.63 9.89 -0.62
CA GLU A 101 16.21 10.07 -2.01
C GLU A 101 17.15 9.37 -2.98
N GLU A 102 18.47 9.54 -2.82
CA GLU A 102 19.49 8.92 -3.68
C GLU A 102 19.42 7.39 -3.60
N LYS A 103 19.23 6.84 -2.40
CA LYS A 103 19.13 5.38 -2.18
C LYS A 103 17.88 4.80 -2.84
N VAL A 104 16.72 5.45 -2.68
CA VAL A 104 15.46 4.98 -3.26
C VAL A 104 15.50 5.10 -4.78
N ARG A 105 16.03 6.20 -5.33
CA ARG A 105 16.17 6.38 -6.78
C ARG A 105 17.13 5.36 -7.39
N ALA A 106 18.29 5.14 -6.77
CA ALA A 106 19.25 4.13 -7.23
C ALA A 106 18.65 2.72 -7.19
N PHE A 107 17.85 2.42 -6.15
CA PHE A 107 17.13 1.15 -6.07
C PHE A 107 16.08 1.04 -7.19
N ALA A 108 15.24 2.06 -7.38
CA ALA A 108 14.21 2.08 -8.42
C ALA A 108 14.83 1.85 -9.81
N GLU A 109 15.91 2.55 -10.13
CA GLU A 109 16.65 2.39 -11.39
C GLU A 109 17.21 0.97 -11.55
N SER A 110 17.84 0.43 -10.50
CA SER A 110 18.40 -0.93 -10.54
C SER A 110 17.35 -2.03 -10.69
N ALA A 111 16.15 -1.80 -10.18
CA ALA A 111 15.01 -2.73 -10.24
C ALA A 111 14.12 -2.52 -11.46
N GLY A 112 14.35 -1.45 -12.25
CA GLY A 112 13.49 -1.09 -13.38
C GLY A 112 12.09 -0.66 -12.95
N LEU A 113 11.96 -0.01 -11.79
CA LEU A 113 10.68 0.42 -11.20
C LEU A 113 10.53 1.94 -11.25
N ASP A 114 9.32 2.41 -11.44
CA ASP A 114 8.98 3.83 -11.38
C ASP A 114 8.65 4.28 -9.96
N ILE A 115 9.09 5.49 -9.58
CA ILE A 115 8.63 6.15 -8.35
C ILE A 115 7.35 6.90 -8.70
N VAL A 116 6.21 6.32 -8.34
CA VAL A 116 4.87 6.84 -8.65
C VAL A 116 4.42 7.93 -7.69
N ALA A 117 4.97 7.95 -6.48
CA ALA A 117 4.74 9.03 -5.51
C ALA A 117 5.92 9.21 -4.55
N ASP A 118 6.03 10.43 -4.06
CA ASP A 118 7.01 10.85 -3.06
C ASP A 118 6.24 11.60 -1.96
N ILE A 119 5.99 10.92 -0.86
CA ILE A 119 5.21 11.43 0.27
C ILE A 119 6.18 12.02 1.30
N PRO A 120 6.13 13.33 1.53
CA PRO A 120 7.00 13.96 2.50
C PRO A 120 6.63 13.56 3.93
N ARG A 121 7.62 13.48 4.81
CA ARG A 121 7.34 13.44 6.24
C ARG A 121 6.67 14.75 6.64
N SER A 122 5.52 14.67 7.29
CA SER A 122 4.74 15.84 7.66
C SER A 122 4.16 15.69 9.05
N ASP A 123 4.34 16.70 9.87
CA ASP A 123 3.69 16.80 11.19
C ASP A 123 2.17 17.00 11.03
N ASP A 124 1.71 17.46 9.87
CA ASP A 124 0.27 17.57 9.56
C ASP A 124 -0.42 16.23 9.61
N ILE A 125 0.23 15.17 9.08
CA ILE A 125 -0.28 13.79 9.14
C ILE A 125 -0.48 13.39 10.60
N ILE A 126 0.57 13.53 11.42
CA ILE A 126 0.53 13.16 12.85
C ILE A 126 -0.56 13.92 13.59
N ARG A 127 -0.67 15.24 13.38
CA ARG A 127 -1.70 16.06 14.02
C ARG A 127 -3.12 15.67 13.62
N CYS A 128 -3.33 15.22 12.40
CA CYS A 128 -4.63 14.75 11.93
C CYS A 128 -4.96 13.38 12.52
N GLU A 129 -3.99 12.45 12.52
CA GLU A 129 -4.14 11.12 13.12
C GLU A 129 -4.47 11.20 14.62
N ASP A 130 -3.82 12.08 15.37
CA ASP A 130 -4.12 12.33 16.79
C ASP A 130 -5.58 12.78 17.02
N LYS A 131 -6.21 13.35 16.01
CA LYS A 131 -7.63 13.75 16.03
C LYS A 131 -8.57 12.73 15.44
N GLY A 132 -8.05 11.56 15.02
CA GLY A 132 -8.82 10.52 14.33
C GLY A 132 -9.28 10.92 12.93
N MET A 133 -8.52 11.77 12.24
CA MET A 133 -8.82 12.29 10.90
C MET A 133 -7.70 11.92 9.94
N THR A 134 -8.02 11.80 8.66
CA THR A 134 -6.99 11.74 7.63
C THR A 134 -6.39 13.14 7.38
N VAL A 135 -5.19 13.19 6.82
CA VAL A 135 -4.58 14.49 6.46
C VAL A 135 -5.37 15.21 5.37
N ILE A 136 -6.10 14.48 4.52
CA ILE A 136 -6.97 15.07 3.48
C ILE A 136 -8.19 15.73 4.11
N GLU A 137 -8.71 15.21 5.22
CA GLU A 137 -9.83 15.84 5.96
C GLU A 137 -9.39 17.03 6.75
N GLY A 138 -8.29 16.91 7.50
CA GLY A 138 -7.86 17.90 8.48
C GLY A 138 -7.05 19.04 7.89
N GLU A 139 -6.20 18.78 6.90
CA GLU A 139 -5.26 19.73 6.30
C GLU A 139 -5.17 19.52 4.78
N PRO A 140 -6.28 19.71 4.01
CA PRO A 140 -6.35 19.38 2.58
C PRO A 140 -5.35 20.17 1.72
N ASP A 141 -4.93 21.35 2.16
CA ASP A 141 -4.00 22.19 1.42
C ASP A 141 -2.53 21.90 1.70
N CYS A 142 -2.21 21.06 2.68
CA CYS A 142 -0.83 20.72 2.99
C CYS A 142 -0.18 19.87 1.87
N GLN A 143 1.15 19.84 1.87
CA GLN A 143 1.93 19.13 0.86
C GLN A 143 1.62 17.63 0.86
N ALA A 144 1.52 17.00 2.02
CA ALA A 144 1.25 15.57 2.13
C ALA A 144 -0.13 15.21 1.54
N ALA A 145 -1.18 15.98 1.86
CA ALA A 145 -2.51 15.77 1.29
C ALA A 145 -2.51 15.85 -0.25
N LYS A 146 -1.82 16.85 -0.80
CA LYS A 146 -1.67 17.00 -2.26
C LYS A 146 -0.94 15.82 -2.90
N CYS A 147 0.08 15.26 -2.24
CA CYS A 147 0.80 14.09 -2.72
C CYS A 147 -0.11 12.84 -2.74
N PHE A 148 -0.90 12.60 -1.71
CA PHE A 148 -1.87 11.50 -1.68
C PHE A 148 -2.95 11.65 -2.74
N LEU A 149 -3.49 12.85 -2.93
CA LEU A 149 -4.48 13.11 -3.97
C LEU A 149 -3.92 12.89 -5.38
N LYS A 150 -2.69 13.32 -5.61
CA LYS A 150 -2.01 13.09 -6.88
C LYS A 150 -1.78 11.59 -7.13
N LEU A 151 -1.32 10.84 -6.11
CA LEU A 151 -1.16 9.39 -6.22
C LEU A 151 -2.49 8.72 -6.60
N ALA A 152 -3.58 9.06 -5.91
CA ALA A 152 -4.90 8.50 -6.19
C ALA A 152 -5.33 8.80 -7.64
N GLN A 153 -5.13 10.03 -8.12
CA GLN A 153 -5.44 10.41 -9.51
C GLN A 153 -4.64 9.61 -10.52
N THR A 154 -3.33 9.42 -10.29
CA THR A 154 -2.47 8.61 -11.17
C THR A 154 -2.96 7.17 -11.26
N LEU A 155 -3.31 6.57 -10.13
CA LEU A 155 -3.76 5.16 -10.08
C LEU A 155 -5.10 4.94 -10.79
N ILE A 156 -6.02 5.91 -10.69
CA ILE A 156 -7.35 5.83 -11.32
C ILE A 156 -7.25 6.06 -12.83
N GLN A 157 -6.44 7.03 -13.28
CA GLN A 157 -6.32 7.36 -14.70
C GLN A 157 -5.66 6.25 -15.53
N GLU A 158 -4.72 5.50 -14.96
CA GLU A 158 -4.06 4.39 -15.66
C GLU A 158 -5.01 3.21 -15.95
N ASP A 159 -6.13 3.09 -15.21
CA ASP A 159 -7.13 2.03 -15.43
C ASP A 159 -8.13 2.38 -16.54
N ASP A 160 -8.25 3.67 -16.90
CA ASP A 160 -9.14 4.12 -18.00
C ASP A 160 -8.48 3.98 -19.39
N ASP A 161 -7.16 3.79 -19.46
CA ASP A 161 -6.38 3.70 -20.70
C ASP A 161 -6.07 2.24 -21.15
N ASP A 162 -6.40 1.21 -20.34
CA ASP A 162 -6.27 -0.22 -20.64
C ASP A 162 -7.63 -0.87 -21.02
#